data_2b056456076462a9f533528d309ba8d6
#
_entry.id   2b056456076462a9f533528d309ba8d6
#
_cell.length_a   1.000
_cell.length_b   1.000
_cell.length_c   1.000
_cell.angle_alpha   90.00
_cell.angle_beta   90.00
_cell.angle_gamma   90.00
#
_symmetry.space_group_name_H-M   'P 1'
#
loop_
_entity.id
_entity.type
_entity.pdbx_description
1 polymer ?
#
loop_
_entity_poly.entity_id
_entity_poly.type
_entity_poly.pdbx_seq_one_letter_code
_entity_poly.pdbx_strand_id
1 'polypeptide(L)'
;MRATEFIQPALEIIDYRTEVPRAITDTIADNAASGGIIMGGRPVRPFDVDIRWVAGALAKNGVIEESGVSAAIMGHPAAGVAWLVNKLAGVGNKLEKGQLVLAGSFTRPAYAPQINVISGDVRVL
;
A
#
# COMPACT_ATOMS: atom_id res chain seq x y z
N MET A 1 -6.50 14.58 -0.79
CA MET A 1 -6.87 14.48 0.65
C MET A 1 -8.28 14.97 0.96
N ARG A 2 -8.80 16.08 0.40
CA ARG A 2 -10.18 16.55 0.71
C ARG A 2 -11.29 15.55 0.33
N ALA A 3 -11.06 14.68 -0.65
CA ALA A 3 -11.98 13.62 -1.06
C ALA A 3 -11.73 12.28 -0.33
N THR A 4 -10.80 12.25 0.62
CA THR A 4 -10.48 11.05 1.40
C THR A 4 -11.25 11.10 2.72
N GLU A 5 -11.98 10.05 3.02
CA GLU A 5 -12.78 9.95 4.25
C GLU A 5 -11.86 9.63 5.44
N PHE A 6 -11.02 8.61 5.29
CA PHE A 6 -10.05 8.22 6.32
C PHE A 6 -8.79 7.59 5.69
N ILE A 7 -7.77 7.50 6.49
CA ILE A 7 -6.50 6.82 6.19
C ILE A 7 -6.26 5.78 7.26
N GLN A 8 -5.79 4.62 6.85
CA GLN A 8 -5.61 3.48 7.74
C GLN A 8 -4.37 2.69 7.32
N PRO A 9 -3.60 2.12 8.25
CA PRO A 9 -2.58 1.15 7.94
C PRO A 9 -3.15 -0.06 7.20
N ALA A 10 -2.45 -0.53 6.20
CA ALA A 10 -2.81 -1.73 5.47
C ALA A 10 -1.58 -2.51 5.03
N LEU A 11 -1.74 -3.82 4.89
CA LEU A 11 -0.77 -4.70 4.24
C LEU A 11 -1.39 -5.20 2.94
N GLU A 12 -0.63 -5.13 1.86
CA GLU A 12 -0.97 -5.79 0.61
C GLU A 12 -0.42 -7.22 0.63
N ILE A 13 -1.26 -8.18 0.27
CA ILE A 13 -0.85 -9.55 0.01
C ILE A 13 -0.55 -9.65 -1.47
N ILE A 14 0.70 -9.93 -1.80
CA ILE A 14 1.15 -10.18 -3.16
C ILE A 14 1.12 -11.69 -3.40
N ASP A 15 0.38 -12.12 -4.40
CA ASP A 15 0.22 -13.52 -4.77
C ASP A 15 0.30 -13.69 -6.29
N TYR A 16 1.45 -14.12 -6.77
CA TYR A 16 1.66 -14.35 -8.19
C TYR A 16 1.07 -15.68 -8.63
N ARG A 17 0.20 -15.63 -9.64
CA ARG A 17 -0.40 -16.80 -10.31
C ARG A 17 0.33 -17.19 -11.61
N THR A 18 1.39 -16.44 -11.95
CA THR A 18 2.23 -16.66 -13.11
C THR A 18 3.61 -17.17 -12.73
N GLU A 19 4.21 -18.01 -13.57
CA GLU A 19 5.55 -18.55 -13.35
C GLU A 19 6.65 -17.52 -13.69
N VAL A 20 7.86 -17.76 -13.20
CA VAL A 20 9.05 -16.97 -13.53
C VAL A 20 9.87 -17.67 -14.63
N PRO A 21 10.54 -16.92 -15.55
CA PRO A 21 10.57 -15.47 -15.65
C PRO A 21 9.26 -14.90 -16.22
N ARG A 22 8.82 -13.75 -15.71
CA ARG A 22 7.58 -13.10 -16.15
C ARG A 22 7.85 -11.72 -16.76
N ALA A 23 7.12 -11.38 -17.81
CA ALA A 23 7.11 -10.06 -18.39
C ALA A 23 6.15 -9.13 -17.63
N ILE A 24 6.26 -7.83 -17.87
CA ILE A 24 5.34 -6.85 -17.26
C ILE A 24 3.89 -7.10 -17.68
N THR A 25 3.68 -7.58 -18.90
CA THR A 25 2.37 -7.96 -19.43
C THR A 25 1.72 -9.11 -18.64
N ASP A 26 2.52 -10.07 -18.19
CA ASP A 26 2.03 -11.20 -17.37
C ASP A 26 1.57 -10.69 -16.00
N THR A 27 2.35 -9.78 -15.40
CA THR A 27 1.99 -9.15 -14.12
C THR A 27 0.71 -8.31 -14.25
N ILE A 28 0.53 -7.58 -15.36
CA ILE A 28 -0.69 -6.80 -15.62
C ILE A 28 -1.88 -7.75 -15.81
N ALA A 29 -1.73 -8.82 -16.59
CA ALA A 29 -2.77 -9.82 -16.82
C ALA A 29 -3.16 -10.55 -15.53
N ASP A 30 -2.21 -10.71 -14.60
CA ASP A 30 -2.40 -11.28 -13.27
C ASP A 30 -2.91 -10.24 -12.23
N ASN A 31 -3.58 -9.19 -12.68
CA ASN A 31 -4.11 -8.12 -11.83
C ASN A 31 -3.04 -7.52 -10.89
N ALA A 32 -1.84 -7.31 -11.41
CA ALA A 32 -0.66 -6.83 -10.67
C ALA A 32 -0.29 -7.72 -9.46
N ALA A 33 -0.56 -9.02 -9.54
CA ALA A 33 -0.36 -10.00 -8.48
C ALA A 33 -1.12 -9.67 -7.18
N SER A 34 -2.23 -8.95 -7.26
CA SER A 34 -3.05 -8.62 -6.10
C SER A 34 -3.71 -9.89 -5.54
N GLY A 35 -3.29 -10.29 -4.34
CA GLY A 35 -3.86 -11.41 -3.58
C GLY A 35 -4.88 -10.96 -2.55
N GLY A 36 -4.71 -9.77 -1.97
CA GLY A 36 -5.63 -9.25 -0.98
C GLY A 36 -5.09 -8.03 -0.24
N ILE A 37 -5.93 -7.48 0.63
CA ILE A 37 -5.59 -6.35 1.50
C ILE A 37 -6.01 -6.70 2.92
N ILE A 38 -5.07 -6.55 3.86
CA ILE A 38 -5.34 -6.64 5.28
C ILE A 38 -5.33 -5.23 5.84
N MET A 39 -6.49 -4.74 6.26
CA MET A 39 -6.60 -3.46 6.95
C MET A 39 -6.39 -3.67 8.45
N GLY A 40 -5.61 -2.81 9.06
CA GLY A 40 -5.28 -2.85 10.47
C GLY A 40 -5.24 -1.48 11.13
N GLY A 41 -4.92 -1.47 12.40
CA GLY A 41 -4.83 -0.24 13.15
C GLY A 41 -6.15 0.53 13.26
N ARG A 42 -6.04 1.81 13.59
CA ARG A 42 -7.18 2.71 13.74
C ARG A 42 -7.25 3.67 12.54
N PRO A 43 -8.41 3.84 11.90
CA PRO A 43 -8.59 4.85 10.88
C PRO A 43 -8.43 6.26 11.48
N VAL A 44 -7.78 7.15 10.74
CA VAL A 44 -7.59 8.56 11.09
C VAL A 44 -8.08 9.45 9.96
N ARG A 45 -8.52 10.66 10.31
CA ARG A 45 -8.88 11.66 9.31
C ARG A 45 -7.63 12.17 8.58
N PRO A 46 -7.71 12.50 7.29
CA PRO A 46 -6.55 12.86 6.47
C PRO A 46 -5.72 14.06 6.97
N PHE A 47 -6.28 14.91 7.81
CA PHE A 47 -5.62 16.12 8.31
C PHE A 47 -5.30 16.06 9.81
N ASP A 48 -5.63 14.95 10.49
CA ASP A 48 -5.33 14.78 11.92
C ASP A 48 -3.89 14.34 12.15
N VAL A 49 -3.21 13.89 11.10
CA VAL A 49 -1.81 13.43 11.15
C VAL A 49 -1.05 13.93 9.91
N ASP A 50 0.23 14.22 10.05
CA ASP A 50 1.11 14.43 8.89
C ASP A 50 1.52 13.06 8.33
N ILE A 51 0.74 12.57 7.38
CA ILE A 51 0.96 11.26 6.76
C ILE A 51 2.27 11.15 5.97
N ARG A 52 3.02 12.22 5.78
CA ARG A 52 4.35 12.21 5.18
C ARG A 52 5.37 11.54 6.09
N TRP A 53 5.22 11.74 7.38
CA TRP A 53 6.20 11.33 8.39
C TRP A 53 5.68 10.18 9.26
N VAL A 54 4.90 9.30 8.67
CA VAL A 54 4.49 8.06 9.31
C VAL A 54 5.59 7.02 9.09
N ALA A 55 6.09 6.46 10.18
CA ALA A 55 7.03 5.33 10.14
C ALA A 55 6.26 4.02 10.16
N GLY A 56 6.77 3.02 9.47
CA GLY A 56 6.27 1.65 9.52
C GLY A 56 7.39 0.66 9.67
N ALA A 57 7.13 -0.40 10.41
CA ALA A 57 7.97 -1.57 10.51
C ALA A 57 7.18 -2.81 10.12
N LEU A 58 7.78 -3.66 9.32
CA LEU A 58 7.24 -4.95 8.92
C LEU A 58 8.04 -6.04 9.61
N ALA A 59 7.39 -6.83 10.45
CA ALA A 59 8.04 -7.90 11.20
C ALA A 59 7.52 -9.27 10.76
N LYS A 60 8.41 -10.25 10.78
CA LYS A 60 8.11 -11.67 10.59
C LYS A 60 8.53 -12.46 11.81
N ASN A 61 7.57 -13.18 12.40
CA ASN A 61 7.79 -13.96 13.63
C ASN A 61 8.39 -13.11 14.78
N GLY A 62 7.97 -11.83 14.87
CA GLY A 62 8.44 -10.89 15.90
C GLY A 62 9.80 -10.22 15.61
N VAL A 63 10.45 -10.54 14.50
CA VAL A 63 11.70 -9.90 14.07
C VAL A 63 11.40 -8.89 12.97
N ILE A 64 11.86 -7.64 13.13
CA ILE A 64 11.71 -6.61 12.11
C ILE A 64 12.60 -6.97 10.91
N GLU A 65 11.98 -7.15 9.74
CA GLU A 65 12.68 -7.39 8.48
C GLU A 65 12.81 -6.13 7.64
N GLU A 66 11.80 -5.27 7.67
CA GLU A 66 11.76 -4.05 6.87
C GLU A 66 11.22 -2.89 7.68
N SER A 67 11.69 -1.69 7.36
CA SER A 67 11.16 -0.46 7.91
C SER A 67 11.23 0.67 6.90
N GLY A 68 10.42 1.68 7.07
CA GLY A 68 10.42 2.83 6.17
C GLY A 68 9.57 3.98 6.68
N VAL A 69 9.60 5.05 5.92
CA VAL A 69 8.82 6.28 6.17
C VAL A 69 7.96 6.54 4.95
N SER A 70 6.73 6.92 5.17
CA SER A 70 5.72 7.13 4.11
C SER A 70 6.11 8.21 3.09
N ALA A 71 7.03 9.12 3.41
CA ALA A 71 7.63 10.05 2.44
C ALA A 71 8.33 9.34 1.27
N ALA A 72 8.72 8.06 1.43
CA ALA A 72 9.26 7.26 0.32
C ALA A 72 8.25 7.08 -0.83
N ILE A 73 6.95 7.24 -0.56
CA ILE A 73 5.91 7.22 -1.59
C ILE A 73 5.84 8.60 -2.26
N MET A 74 6.64 8.82 -3.29
CA MET A 74 6.66 10.06 -4.09
C MET A 74 6.75 11.36 -3.26
N GLY A 75 7.45 11.32 -2.13
CA GLY A 75 7.57 12.44 -1.19
C GLY A 75 6.35 12.67 -0.29
N HIS A 76 5.20 12.09 -0.62
CA HIS A 76 3.96 12.17 0.16
C HIS A 76 2.95 11.14 -0.35
N PRO A 77 2.34 10.29 0.48
CA PRO A 77 1.41 9.23 0.01
C PRO A 77 0.26 9.73 -0.87
N ALA A 78 -0.28 10.91 -0.57
CA ALA A 78 -1.34 11.49 -1.40
C ALA A 78 -0.88 11.85 -2.83
N ALA A 79 0.43 11.97 -3.09
CA ALA A 79 0.94 12.23 -4.44
C ALA A 79 0.71 11.01 -5.34
N GLY A 80 0.90 9.79 -4.83
CA GLY A 80 0.60 8.57 -5.57
C GLY A 80 -0.87 8.46 -5.97
N VAL A 81 -1.78 8.80 -5.05
CA VAL A 81 -3.22 8.82 -5.33
C VAL A 81 -3.56 9.90 -6.36
N ALA A 82 -2.99 11.09 -6.25
CA ALA A 82 -3.21 12.17 -7.22
C ALA A 82 -2.69 11.79 -8.63
N TRP A 83 -1.54 11.15 -8.68
CA TRP A 83 -0.99 10.61 -9.94
C TRP A 83 -1.94 9.59 -10.57
N LEU A 84 -2.47 8.65 -9.77
CA LEU A 84 -3.42 7.64 -10.24
C LEU A 84 -4.68 8.28 -10.81
N VAL A 85 -5.28 9.26 -10.10
CA VAL A 85 -6.48 9.98 -10.57
C VAL A 85 -6.24 10.65 -11.90
N ASN A 86 -5.09 11.30 -12.07
CA ASN A 86 -4.75 11.97 -13.34
C ASN A 86 -4.56 10.94 -14.48
N LYS A 87 -3.99 9.77 -14.19
CA LYS A 87 -3.88 8.70 -15.19
C LYS A 87 -5.23 8.12 -15.60
N LEU A 88 -6.10 7.86 -14.63
CA LEU A 88 -7.45 7.37 -14.88
C LEU A 88 -8.28 8.35 -15.72
N ALA A 89 -8.18 9.65 -15.44
CA ALA A 89 -8.85 10.69 -16.20
C ALA A 89 -8.44 10.69 -17.68
N GLY A 90 -7.18 10.41 -17.98
CA GLY A 90 -6.66 10.31 -19.35
C GLY A 90 -7.28 9.17 -20.19
N VAL A 91 -7.91 8.19 -19.54
CA VAL A 91 -8.61 7.07 -20.20
C VAL A 91 -10.11 7.07 -19.91
N GLY A 92 -10.64 8.20 -19.44
CA GLY A 92 -12.07 8.37 -19.18
C GLY A 92 -12.57 7.68 -17.89
N ASN A 93 -11.67 7.25 -17.02
CA ASN A 93 -11.99 6.60 -15.74
C ASN A 93 -11.76 7.55 -14.56
N LYS A 94 -12.33 7.21 -13.41
CA LYS A 94 -12.21 7.98 -12.17
C LYS A 94 -12.23 7.08 -10.96
N LEU A 95 -11.84 7.60 -9.81
CA LEU A 95 -12.11 6.97 -8.53
C LEU A 95 -13.55 7.29 -8.09
N GLU A 96 -14.22 6.28 -7.59
CA GLU A 96 -15.60 6.40 -7.10
C GLU A 96 -15.62 6.48 -5.57
N LYS A 97 -16.70 7.04 -5.02
CA LYS A 97 -16.94 7.06 -3.58
C LYS A 97 -16.98 5.63 -3.02
N GLY A 98 -16.32 5.42 -1.90
CA GLY A 98 -16.24 4.12 -1.20
C GLY A 98 -15.11 3.20 -1.69
N GLN A 99 -14.38 3.59 -2.73
CA GLN A 99 -13.23 2.80 -3.16
C GLN A 99 -12.06 2.93 -2.18
N LEU A 100 -11.41 1.81 -1.94
CA LEU A 100 -10.14 1.73 -1.21
C LEU A 100 -8.97 1.89 -2.18
N VAL A 101 -8.00 2.71 -1.82
CA VAL A 101 -6.79 2.93 -2.62
C VAL A 101 -5.57 2.67 -1.76
N LEU A 102 -4.71 1.75 -2.19
CA LEU A 102 -3.37 1.61 -1.64
C LEU A 102 -2.46 2.65 -2.30
N ALA A 103 -1.85 3.51 -1.47
CA ALA A 103 -1.03 4.62 -1.98
C ALA A 103 0.38 4.20 -2.43
N GLY A 104 0.73 2.94 -2.29
CA GLY A 104 2.04 2.35 -2.51
C GLY A 104 2.69 1.90 -1.20
N SER A 105 3.84 1.26 -1.29
CA SER A 105 4.58 0.77 -0.14
C SER A 105 5.79 1.64 0.18
N PHE A 106 6.08 1.84 1.46
CA PHE A 106 7.31 2.47 1.94
C PHE A 106 8.28 1.47 2.59
N THR A 107 7.98 0.18 2.49
CA THR A 107 8.88 -0.94 2.80
C THR A 107 9.01 -1.84 1.58
N ARG A 108 10.05 -2.68 1.54
CA ARG A 108 10.08 -3.79 0.60
C ARG A 108 9.08 -4.88 1.03
N PRO A 109 8.64 -5.74 0.10
CA PRO A 109 7.80 -6.87 0.46
C PRO A 109 8.62 -7.90 1.26
N ALA A 110 8.01 -8.47 2.30
CA ALA A 110 8.57 -9.61 3.02
C ALA A 110 7.96 -10.91 2.50
N TYR A 111 8.80 -11.90 2.29
CA TYR A 111 8.33 -13.24 1.90
C TYR A 111 7.66 -13.94 3.08
N ALA A 112 6.41 -14.36 2.89
CA ALA A 112 5.57 -14.98 3.91
C ALA A 112 5.18 -16.40 3.50
N PRO A 113 6.06 -17.41 3.72
CA PRO A 113 5.69 -18.82 3.53
C PRO A 113 4.66 -19.25 4.59
N GLN A 114 3.97 -20.36 4.34
CA GLN A 114 2.73 -20.81 4.99
C GLN A 114 2.73 -20.96 6.53
N ILE A 115 3.79 -20.70 7.27
CA ILE A 115 3.83 -20.89 8.73
C ILE A 115 4.39 -19.64 9.45
N ASN A 116 4.27 -18.46 8.84
CA ASN A 116 4.83 -17.26 9.44
C ASN A 116 3.72 -16.28 9.85
N VAL A 117 3.97 -15.58 10.95
CA VAL A 117 3.19 -14.44 11.38
C VAL A 117 3.86 -13.19 10.85
N ILE A 118 3.15 -12.46 9.99
CA ILE A 118 3.56 -11.14 9.53
C ILE A 118 2.77 -10.09 10.31
N SER A 119 3.46 -9.13 10.87
CA SER A 119 2.84 -8.00 11.55
C SER A 119 3.43 -6.68 11.06
N GLY A 120 2.60 -5.66 10.96
CA GLY A 120 3.00 -4.30 10.66
C GLY A 120 2.72 -3.38 11.85
N ASP A 121 3.70 -2.59 12.26
CA ASP A 121 3.53 -1.50 13.22
C ASP A 121 3.72 -0.17 12.49
N VAL A 122 2.79 0.74 12.66
CA VAL A 122 2.78 2.04 11.99
C VAL A 122 2.59 3.14 13.03
N ARG A 123 3.54 4.08 13.07
CA ARG A 123 3.56 5.20 14.04
C ARG A 123 3.79 6.53 13.35
N VAL A 124 3.23 7.58 13.90
CA VAL A 124 3.58 8.96 13.53
C VAL A 124 4.90 9.31 14.23
N LEU A 125 5.84 9.88 13.48
CA LEU A 125 7.11 10.37 13.98
C LEU A 125 6.99 11.75 14.58
#